data_997d2f43155023f3e49d3dae51a53156
#
_entry.id   997d2f43155023f3e49d3dae51a53156
#
_cell.length_a   1.000
_cell.length_b   1.000
_cell.length_c   1.000
_cell.angle_alpha   90.00
_cell.angle_beta   90.00
_cell.angle_gamma   90.00
#
_symmetry.space_group_name_H-M   'P 1'
#
loop_
_entity.id
_entity.type
_entity.pdbx_description
1 polymer ?
#
loop_
_entity_poly.entity_id
_entity_poly.type
_entity_poly.pdbx_seq_one_letter_code
_entity_poly.pdbx_strand_id
1 'polypeptide(L)'
;QRKQELQHRNERLDEYANVVAHDLRNPLNVAYGHIQLAQKEHDSERLATAATSIQRALDLIEDLLTLAQQGQDVADLVAVDLLEAVERCWDNVETDTATLVVEADTPIKADPTRFQQLLENLMRNAIEHGGTDVTVRVGPLPDGFYVADDGEGIPEDSRESVFAAGYSASDDGTGFGLAIVKQIARAMDWEVTLTTGAAGGARFEFTNVATPSG
;
A
#
# COMPACT_ATOMS: atom_id res chain seq x y z
N GLN A 1 -20.60 18.30 21.61
CA GLN A 1 -21.61 17.24 21.42
C GLN A 1 -21.48 16.59 20.04
N ARG A 2 -21.60 17.32 18.91
CA ARG A 2 -21.54 16.75 17.54
C ARG A 2 -20.22 16.04 17.21
N LYS A 3 -19.08 16.55 17.70
CA LYS A 3 -17.75 15.94 17.50
C LYS A 3 -17.62 14.62 18.26
N GLN A 4 -18.14 14.57 19.50
CA GLN A 4 -18.16 13.34 20.32
C GLN A 4 -19.09 12.27 19.74
N GLU A 5 -20.22 12.67 19.16
CA GLU A 5 -21.18 11.76 18.56
C GLU A 5 -20.64 11.16 17.24
N LEU A 6 -19.92 11.96 16.44
CA LEU A 6 -19.20 11.48 15.26
C LEU A 6 -18.05 10.54 15.62
N GLN A 7 -17.32 10.86 16.66
CA GLN A 7 -16.19 10.06 17.15
C GLN A 7 -16.67 8.68 17.63
N HIS A 8 -17.73 8.63 18.43
CA HIS A 8 -18.34 7.37 18.92
C HIS A 8 -18.97 6.54 17.78
N ARG A 9 -19.43 7.20 16.72
CA ARG A 9 -19.96 6.51 15.53
C ARG A 9 -18.84 5.91 14.69
N ASN A 10 -17.69 6.58 14.55
CA ASN A 10 -16.51 6.05 13.90
C ASN A 10 -15.94 4.86 14.68
N GLU A 11 -15.76 4.96 15.99
CA GLU A 11 -15.28 3.85 16.84
C GLU A 11 -16.13 2.59 16.67
N ARG A 12 -17.45 2.71 16.59
CA ARG A 12 -18.34 1.57 16.32
C ARG A 12 -18.19 1.01 14.91
N LEU A 13 -18.01 1.85 13.91
CA LEU A 13 -17.78 1.40 12.54
C LEU A 13 -16.48 0.62 12.44
N ASP A 14 -15.43 1.09 13.09
CA ASP A 14 -14.12 0.44 13.16
C ASP A 14 -14.22 -0.93 13.85
N GLU A 15 -14.94 -1.01 14.97
CA GLU A 15 -15.17 -2.28 15.68
C GLU A 15 -15.93 -3.29 14.80
N TYR A 16 -17.00 -2.87 14.14
CA TYR A 16 -17.74 -3.73 13.22
C TYR A 16 -16.89 -4.17 12.01
N ALA A 17 -16.13 -3.27 11.43
CA ALA A 17 -15.25 -3.58 10.30
C ALA A 17 -14.20 -4.63 10.70
N ASN A 18 -13.59 -4.48 11.87
CA ASN A 18 -12.61 -5.45 12.40
C ASN A 18 -13.21 -6.83 12.61
N VAL A 19 -14.41 -6.91 13.23
CA VAL A 19 -15.09 -8.20 13.48
C VAL A 19 -15.46 -8.88 12.16
N VAL A 20 -16.08 -8.15 11.24
CA VAL A 20 -16.48 -8.70 9.94
C VAL A 20 -15.27 -9.16 9.12
N ALA A 21 -14.20 -8.38 9.11
CA ALA A 21 -12.99 -8.76 8.39
C ALA A 21 -12.32 -10.01 8.98
N HIS A 22 -12.25 -10.12 10.30
CA HIS A 22 -11.76 -11.33 10.97
C HIS A 22 -12.57 -12.57 10.57
N ASP A 23 -13.90 -12.45 10.60
CA ASP A 23 -14.82 -13.55 10.30
C ASP A 23 -14.81 -13.94 8.80
N LEU A 24 -14.47 -13.01 7.92
CA LEU A 24 -14.25 -13.28 6.49
C LEU A 24 -12.86 -13.86 6.19
N ARG A 25 -11.80 -13.36 6.85
CA ARG A 25 -10.43 -13.87 6.66
C ARG A 25 -10.29 -15.34 7.03
N ASN A 26 -10.93 -15.78 8.12
CA ASN A 26 -10.79 -17.15 8.61
C ASN A 26 -11.19 -18.21 7.58
N PRO A 27 -12.41 -18.20 7.01
CA PRO A 27 -12.80 -19.19 6.00
C PRO A 27 -12.00 -19.07 4.71
N LEU A 28 -11.59 -17.85 4.31
CA LEU A 28 -10.78 -17.64 3.10
C LEU A 28 -9.37 -18.20 3.27
N ASN A 29 -8.73 -18.00 4.42
CA ASN A 29 -7.42 -18.57 4.73
C ASN A 29 -7.46 -20.11 4.74
N VAL A 30 -8.52 -20.70 5.29
CA VAL A 30 -8.72 -22.16 5.25
C VAL A 30 -8.86 -22.64 3.81
N ALA A 31 -9.68 -21.98 3.01
CA ALA A 31 -9.88 -22.33 1.59
C ALA A 31 -8.58 -22.18 0.78
N TYR A 32 -7.83 -21.08 1.01
CA TYR A 32 -6.53 -20.84 0.38
C TYR A 32 -5.53 -21.94 0.72
N GLY A 33 -5.42 -22.32 1.99
CA GLY A 33 -4.54 -23.39 2.44
C GLY A 33 -4.87 -24.74 1.79
N HIS A 34 -6.14 -25.08 1.65
CA HIS A 34 -6.56 -26.30 0.94
C HIS A 34 -6.24 -26.26 -0.56
N ILE A 35 -6.40 -25.10 -1.21
CA ILE A 35 -6.03 -24.94 -2.62
C ILE A 35 -4.52 -25.08 -2.79
N GLN A 36 -3.71 -24.46 -1.94
CA GLN A 36 -2.26 -24.61 -1.99
C GLN A 36 -1.80 -26.06 -1.80
N LEU A 37 -2.45 -26.81 -0.91
CA LEU A 37 -2.18 -28.24 -0.76
C LEU A 37 -2.54 -29.03 -2.03
N ALA A 38 -3.71 -28.74 -2.62
CA ALA A 38 -4.14 -29.39 -3.85
C ALA A 38 -3.23 -29.06 -5.05
N GLN A 39 -2.68 -27.85 -5.12
CA GLN A 39 -1.70 -27.45 -6.15
C GLN A 39 -0.39 -28.26 -6.07
N LYS A 40 0.02 -28.67 -4.85
CA LYS A 40 1.22 -29.53 -4.69
C LYS A 40 1.03 -30.94 -5.26
N GLU A 41 -0.22 -31.41 -5.34
CA GLU A 41 -0.57 -32.73 -5.82
C GLU A 41 -1.03 -32.73 -7.29
N HIS A 42 -1.59 -31.61 -7.74
CA HIS A 42 -2.21 -31.45 -9.05
C HIS A 42 -1.83 -30.11 -9.68
N ASP A 43 -1.10 -30.15 -10.76
CA ASP A 43 -0.86 -28.97 -11.61
C ASP A 43 -2.16 -28.65 -12.37
N SER A 44 -2.85 -27.59 -11.95
CA SER A 44 -4.15 -27.19 -12.50
C SER A 44 -4.30 -25.69 -12.57
N GLU A 45 -4.48 -25.18 -13.78
CA GLU A 45 -4.75 -23.76 -14.03
C GLU A 45 -5.99 -23.27 -13.25
N ARG A 46 -6.99 -24.12 -13.06
CA ARG A 46 -8.19 -23.78 -12.27
C ARG A 46 -7.87 -23.58 -10.79
N LEU A 47 -6.94 -24.37 -10.25
CA LEU A 47 -6.49 -24.20 -8.87
C LEU A 47 -5.67 -22.92 -8.73
N ALA A 48 -4.84 -22.58 -9.71
CA ALA A 48 -4.09 -21.31 -9.73
C ALA A 48 -5.06 -20.12 -9.76
N THR A 49 -6.04 -20.14 -10.66
CA THR A 49 -7.07 -19.08 -10.72
C THR A 49 -7.85 -18.96 -9.42
N ALA A 50 -8.20 -20.08 -8.78
CA ALA A 50 -8.92 -20.04 -7.50
C ALA A 50 -8.06 -19.50 -6.37
N ALA A 51 -6.77 -19.85 -6.31
CA ALA A 51 -5.81 -19.31 -5.33
C ALA A 51 -5.69 -17.79 -5.47
N THR A 52 -5.45 -17.29 -6.70
CA THR A 52 -5.38 -15.86 -7.00
C THR A 52 -6.66 -15.11 -6.60
N SER A 53 -7.83 -15.70 -6.89
CA SER A 53 -9.12 -15.08 -6.54
C SER A 53 -9.34 -14.97 -5.03
N ILE A 54 -8.90 -15.97 -4.26
CA ILE A 54 -9.00 -15.93 -2.79
C ILE A 54 -8.00 -14.94 -2.22
N GLN A 55 -6.76 -14.92 -2.72
CA GLN A 55 -5.75 -13.95 -2.29
C GLN A 55 -6.26 -12.51 -2.50
N ARG A 56 -6.81 -12.23 -3.67
CA ARG A 56 -7.42 -10.93 -3.98
C ARG A 56 -8.56 -10.56 -3.02
N ALA A 57 -9.39 -11.55 -2.63
CA ALA A 57 -10.45 -11.28 -1.65
C ALA A 57 -9.88 -10.96 -0.26
N LEU A 58 -8.78 -11.58 0.14
CA LEU A 58 -8.07 -11.28 1.38
C LEU A 58 -7.47 -9.87 1.36
N ASP A 59 -6.84 -9.49 0.26
CA ASP A 59 -6.26 -8.15 0.07
C ASP A 59 -7.35 -7.06 0.11
N LEU A 60 -8.49 -7.30 -0.54
CA LEU A 60 -9.65 -6.40 -0.47
C LEU A 60 -10.17 -6.19 0.95
N ILE A 61 -10.23 -7.24 1.75
CA ILE A 61 -10.65 -7.15 3.15
C ILE A 61 -9.67 -6.30 3.96
N GLU A 62 -8.38 -6.45 3.71
CA GLU A 62 -7.32 -5.67 4.38
C GLU A 62 -7.38 -4.19 3.99
N ASP A 63 -7.53 -3.91 2.71
CA ASP A 63 -7.68 -2.57 2.16
C ASP A 63 -8.92 -1.85 2.75
N LEU A 64 -10.06 -2.54 2.80
CA LEU A 64 -11.29 -2.00 3.37
C LEU A 64 -11.17 -1.73 4.87
N LEU A 65 -10.48 -2.59 5.62
CA LEU A 65 -10.20 -2.36 7.03
C LEU A 65 -9.36 -1.10 7.24
N THR A 66 -8.28 -0.97 6.47
CA THR A 66 -7.41 0.20 6.55
C THR A 66 -8.19 1.49 6.24
N LEU A 67 -9.05 1.46 5.23
CA LEU A 67 -9.89 2.61 4.90
C LEU A 67 -10.97 2.90 5.96
N ALA A 68 -11.50 1.88 6.62
CA ALA A 68 -12.49 2.04 7.69
C ALA A 68 -11.89 2.68 8.95
N GLN A 69 -10.63 2.42 9.26
CA GLN A 69 -9.91 2.97 10.42
C GLN A 69 -9.53 4.46 10.26
N GLN A 70 -10.34 5.23 9.51
CA GLN A 70 -10.20 6.67 9.34
C GLN A 70 -10.39 7.39 10.68
N GLY A 71 -9.33 8.02 11.19
CA GLY A 71 -9.38 8.86 12.38
C GLY A 71 -8.88 8.21 13.67
N GLN A 72 -8.33 7.02 13.61
CA GLN A 72 -7.51 6.54 14.73
C GLN A 72 -6.24 7.40 14.81
N ASP A 73 -5.95 7.87 16.02
CA ASP A 73 -4.71 8.60 16.29
C ASP A 73 -3.53 7.77 15.78
N VAL A 74 -2.65 8.41 15.02
CA VAL A 74 -1.38 7.81 14.62
C VAL A 74 -0.67 7.39 15.90
N ALA A 75 -0.16 6.17 15.96
CA ALA A 75 0.75 5.77 17.02
C ALA A 75 1.93 6.79 17.08
N ASP A 76 2.63 6.84 18.19
CA ASP A 76 3.75 7.77 18.33
C ASP A 76 4.69 7.63 17.13
N LEU A 77 4.90 8.75 16.40
CA LEU A 77 5.86 8.80 15.31
C LEU A 77 7.26 8.56 15.87
N VAL A 78 7.88 7.49 15.44
CA VAL A 78 9.25 7.11 15.85
C VAL A 78 10.23 7.32 14.71
N ALA A 79 11.52 7.33 15.04
CA ALA A 79 12.57 7.34 14.02
C ALA A 79 12.57 5.99 13.27
N VAL A 80 12.41 6.04 11.96
CA VAL A 80 12.45 4.89 11.06
C VAL A 80 13.58 5.11 10.07
N ASP A 81 14.46 4.12 9.94
CA ASP A 81 15.47 4.10 8.89
C ASP A 81 14.79 3.80 7.55
N LEU A 82 14.90 4.76 6.62
CA LEU A 82 14.20 4.65 5.33
C LEU A 82 14.73 3.51 4.49
N LEU A 83 16.05 3.29 4.46
CA LEU A 83 16.69 2.22 3.71
C LEU A 83 16.22 0.86 4.22
N GLU A 84 16.34 0.63 5.55
CA GLU A 84 15.94 -0.65 6.16
C GLU A 84 14.44 -0.95 5.97
N ALA A 85 13.59 0.08 6.08
CA ALA A 85 12.17 -0.09 5.87
C ALA A 85 11.82 -0.48 4.43
N VAL A 86 12.45 0.18 3.45
CA VAL A 86 12.25 -0.08 2.02
C VAL A 86 12.73 -1.48 1.65
N GLU A 87 13.93 -1.89 2.07
CA GLU A 87 14.48 -3.23 1.79
C GLU A 87 13.59 -4.33 2.38
N ARG A 88 13.14 -4.17 3.62
CA ARG A 88 12.24 -5.13 4.26
C ARG A 88 10.89 -5.25 3.55
N CYS A 89 10.32 -4.13 3.07
CA CYS A 89 9.08 -4.17 2.29
C CYS A 89 9.29 -4.86 0.94
N TRP A 90 10.44 -4.64 0.31
CA TRP A 90 10.77 -5.28 -0.97
C TRP A 90 10.87 -6.80 -0.86
N ASP A 91 11.43 -7.31 0.23
CA ASP A 91 11.52 -8.75 0.51
C ASP A 91 10.14 -9.42 0.71
N ASN A 92 9.12 -8.63 1.07
CA ASN A 92 7.76 -9.13 1.30
C ASN A 92 6.86 -9.09 0.05
N VAL A 93 7.28 -8.40 -1.00
CA VAL A 93 6.51 -8.28 -2.25
C VAL A 93 7.05 -9.28 -3.27
N GLU A 94 6.15 -9.93 -4.03
CA GLU A 94 6.55 -10.78 -5.16
C GLU A 94 7.14 -9.90 -6.26
N THR A 95 8.46 -9.91 -6.39
CA THR A 95 9.18 -8.93 -7.24
C THR A 95 9.62 -9.51 -8.59
N ASP A 96 9.54 -10.83 -8.79
CA ASP A 96 9.98 -11.54 -10.00
C ASP A 96 11.30 -10.99 -10.58
N THR A 97 11.25 -10.23 -11.68
CA THR A 97 12.39 -9.60 -12.35
C THR A 97 12.55 -8.11 -12.04
N ALA A 98 11.67 -7.53 -11.21
CA ALA A 98 11.73 -6.13 -10.84
C ALA A 98 13.01 -5.78 -10.06
N THR A 99 13.46 -4.53 -10.16
CA THR A 99 14.70 -4.05 -9.51
C THR A 99 14.39 -2.93 -8.54
N LEU A 100 15.01 -2.98 -7.34
CA LEU A 100 14.96 -1.90 -6.37
C LEU A 100 16.26 -1.08 -6.38
N VAL A 101 16.12 0.24 -6.38
CA VAL A 101 17.24 1.19 -6.21
C VAL A 101 16.90 2.17 -5.08
N VAL A 102 17.68 2.16 -4.01
CA VAL A 102 17.49 3.08 -2.88
C VAL A 102 18.64 4.08 -2.82
N GLU A 103 18.29 5.36 -2.90
CA GLU A 103 19.24 6.48 -2.88
C GLU A 103 19.13 7.33 -1.59
N ALA A 104 18.23 6.91 -0.66
CA ALA A 104 17.94 7.63 0.57
C ALA A 104 18.48 6.88 1.79
N ASP A 105 19.25 7.59 2.60
CA ASP A 105 19.86 7.10 3.85
C ASP A 105 19.40 7.89 5.09
N THR A 106 18.46 8.80 4.93
CA THR A 106 18.03 9.72 5.99
C THR A 106 16.86 9.10 6.78
N PRO A 107 16.98 9.02 8.13
CA PRO A 107 15.86 8.55 8.94
C PRO A 107 14.71 9.56 8.93
N ILE A 108 13.48 9.04 8.95
CA ILE A 108 12.25 9.81 8.99
C ILE A 108 11.45 9.53 10.27
N LYS A 109 10.54 10.42 10.64
CA LYS A 109 9.54 10.14 11.67
C LYS A 109 8.28 9.57 11.05
N ALA A 110 7.96 8.32 11.39
CA ALA A 110 6.79 7.62 10.87
C ALA A 110 6.18 6.68 11.92
N ASP A 111 4.95 6.27 11.71
CA ASP A 111 4.38 5.06 12.31
C ASP A 111 4.90 3.86 11.48
N PRO A 112 5.68 2.93 12.06
CA PRO A 112 6.34 1.87 11.29
C PRO A 112 5.38 0.96 10.54
N THR A 113 4.24 0.64 11.15
CA THR A 113 3.25 -0.28 10.55
C THR A 113 2.55 0.38 9.36
N ARG A 114 2.12 1.62 9.52
CA ARG A 114 1.46 2.37 8.46
C ARG A 114 2.44 2.71 7.33
N PHE A 115 3.69 3.02 7.68
CA PHE A 115 4.72 3.31 6.69
C PHE A 115 5.06 2.07 5.86
N GLN A 116 5.18 0.91 6.50
CA GLN A 116 5.34 -0.36 5.78
C GLN A 116 4.20 -0.58 4.80
N GLN A 117 2.94 -0.43 5.23
CA GLN A 117 1.77 -0.59 4.38
C GLN A 117 1.77 0.39 3.19
N LEU A 118 2.18 1.64 3.40
CA LEU A 118 2.32 2.64 2.34
C LEU A 118 3.33 2.19 1.28
N LEU A 119 4.52 1.73 1.71
CA LEU A 119 5.56 1.26 0.82
C LEU A 119 5.13 0.02 0.03
N GLU A 120 4.54 -0.97 0.70
CA GLU A 120 4.06 -2.20 0.06
C GLU A 120 2.99 -1.91 -1.01
N ASN A 121 2.07 -0.96 -0.75
CA ASN A 121 1.08 -0.53 -1.75
C ASN A 121 1.74 0.14 -2.97
N LEU A 122 2.74 0.99 -2.77
CA LEU A 122 3.44 1.64 -3.88
C LEU A 122 4.28 0.64 -4.68
N MET A 123 4.98 -0.28 -4.03
CA MET A 123 5.78 -1.31 -4.68
C MET A 123 4.89 -2.26 -5.49
N ARG A 124 3.79 -2.71 -4.92
CA ARG A 124 2.80 -3.54 -5.62
C ARG A 124 2.26 -2.84 -6.85
N ASN A 125 1.85 -1.57 -6.73
CA ASN A 125 1.40 -0.79 -7.88
C ASN A 125 2.47 -0.67 -8.98
N ALA A 126 3.72 -0.45 -8.61
CA ALA A 126 4.82 -0.35 -9.56
C ALA A 126 5.03 -1.69 -10.32
N ILE A 127 4.95 -2.82 -9.63
CA ILE A 127 5.12 -4.15 -10.23
C ILE A 127 3.91 -4.52 -11.10
N GLU A 128 2.68 -4.30 -10.62
CA GLU A 128 1.45 -4.63 -11.35
C GLU A 128 1.27 -3.80 -12.62
N HIS A 129 1.73 -2.53 -12.62
CA HIS A 129 1.49 -1.58 -13.71
C HIS A 129 2.76 -1.17 -14.45
N GLY A 130 3.95 -1.44 -13.91
CA GLY A 130 5.23 -1.04 -14.50
C GLY A 130 5.79 -2.03 -15.52
N GLY A 131 5.24 -3.25 -15.57
CA GLY A 131 5.76 -4.32 -16.44
C GLY A 131 6.77 -5.25 -15.75
N THR A 132 7.21 -6.29 -16.46
CA THR A 132 8.00 -7.41 -15.89
C THR A 132 9.38 -7.00 -15.37
N ASP A 133 10.02 -5.98 -15.94
CA ASP A 133 11.40 -5.56 -15.62
C ASP A 133 11.42 -4.16 -14.96
N VAL A 134 10.35 -3.78 -14.26
CA VAL A 134 10.22 -2.45 -13.67
C VAL A 134 11.33 -2.16 -12.65
N THR A 135 11.85 -0.93 -12.68
CA THR A 135 12.78 -0.43 -11.65
C THR A 135 12.04 0.52 -10.71
N VAL A 136 11.96 0.14 -9.44
CA VAL A 136 11.44 1.01 -8.37
C VAL A 136 12.60 1.76 -7.73
N ARG A 137 12.51 3.10 -7.66
CA ARG A 137 13.50 3.98 -7.06
C ARG A 137 12.93 4.69 -5.85
N VAL A 138 13.67 4.67 -4.75
CA VAL A 138 13.35 5.47 -3.56
C VAL A 138 14.51 6.42 -3.30
N GLY A 139 14.21 7.71 -3.22
CA GLY A 139 15.24 8.73 -3.06
C GLY A 139 14.80 9.89 -2.18
N PRO A 140 15.77 10.74 -1.74
CA PRO A 140 15.49 11.85 -0.85
C PRO A 140 14.87 13.04 -1.58
N LEU A 141 14.08 13.83 -0.85
CA LEU A 141 13.67 15.19 -1.17
C LEU A 141 14.17 16.14 -0.07
N PRO A 142 14.22 17.46 -0.32
CA PRO A 142 14.66 18.42 0.68
C PRO A 142 13.88 18.36 2.01
N ASP A 143 12.59 18.00 1.95
CA ASP A 143 11.68 17.92 3.07
C ASP A 143 10.90 16.58 3.12
N GLY A 144 11.51 15.51 2.54
CA GLY A 144 10.88 14.20 2.51
C GLY A 144 11.57 13.18 1.61
N PHE A 145 10.79 12.36 0.92
CA PHE A 145 11.29 11.32 0.03
C PHE A 145 10.34 11.09 -1.14
N TYR A 146 10.80 10.36 -2.14
CA TYR A 146 9.96 9.92 -3.25
C TYR A 146 10.09 8.42 -3.48
N VAL A 147 9.03 7.86 -4.07
CA VAL A 147 9.02 6.52 -4.66
C VAL A 147 8.62 6.67 -6.12
N ALA A 148 9.44 6.15 -7.03
CA ALA A 148 9.21 6.27 -8.48
C ALA A 148 9.44 4.93 -9.18
N ASP A 149 8.70 4.69 -10.25
CA ASP A 149 8.93 3.59 -11.18
C ASP A 149 9.33 4.10 -12.56
N ASP A 150 9.76 3.19 -13.43
CA ASP A 150 10.09 3.45 -14.83
C ASP A 150 9.05 2.81 -15.79
N GLY A 151 7.84 2.51 -15.30
CA GLY A 151 6.74 1.95 -16.08
C GLY A 151 6.04 2.95 -17.01
N GLU A 152 4.82 2.65 -17.40
CA GLU A 152 4.04 3.50 -18.32
C GLU A 152 3.61 4.84 -17.72
N GLY A 153 3.67 4.96 -16.38
CA GLY A 153 3.26 6.16 -15.66
C GLY A 153 1.73 6.35 -15.62
N ILE A 154 1.31 7.49 -15.08
CA ILE A 154 -0.11 7.83 -14.91
C ILE A 154 -0.41 9.11 -15.68
N PRO A 155 -1.39 9.09 -16.61
CA PRO A 155 -1.80 10.28 -17.37
C PRO A 155 -2.18 11.45 -16.46
N GLU A 156 -1.83 12.68 -16.88
CA GLU A 156 -2.04 13.88 -16.08
C GLU A 156 -3.50 14.07 -15.66
N ASP A 157 -4.42 13.83 -16.58
CA ASP A 157 -5.86 13.94 -16.34
C ASP A 157 -6.40 12.95 -15.29
N SER A 158 -5.66 11.87 -15.03
CA SER A 158 -6.04 10.82 -14.07
C SER A 158 -5.41 11.00 -12.68
N ARG A 159 -4.38 11.85 -12.54
CA ARG A 159 -3.56 11.95 -11.31
C ARG A 159 -4.34 12.31 -10.05
N GLU A 160 -5.39 13.11 -10.16
CA GLU A 160 -6.24 13.41 -9.00
C GLU A 160 -7.19 12.25 -8.69
N SER A 161 -7.70 11.58 -9.73
CA SER A 161 -8.70 10.52 -9.59
C SER A 161 -8.13 9.18 -9.14
N VAL A 162 -6.84 8.89 -9.39
CA VAL A 162 -6.22 7.62 -8.98
C VAL A 162 -6.17 7.42 -7.46
N PHE A 163 -6.27 8.50 -6.68
CA PHE A 163 -6.36 8.43 -5.22
C PHE A 163 -7.80 8.24 -4.70
N ALA A 164 -8.80 8.16 -5.58
CA ALA A 164 -10.17 7.90 -5.16
C ALA A 164 -10.34 6.39 -4.87
N ALA A 165 -11.03 6.08 -3.77
CA ALA A 165 -11.30 4.69 -3.41
C ALA A 165 -12.11 3.98 -4.52
N GLY A 166 -11.66 2.79 -4.92
CA GLY A 166 -12.27 2.00 -5.99
C GLY A 166 -11.82 2.39 -7.41
N TYR A 167 -10.84 3.29 -7.56
CA TYR A 167 -10.24 3.57 -8.87
C TYR A 167 -9.21 2.48 -9.19
N SER A 168 -9.43 1.75 -10.27
CA SER A 168 -8.48 0.80 -10.83
C SER A 168 -8.42 0.98 -12.34
N ALA A 169 -7.21 0.99 -12.90
CA ALA A 169 -6.97 0.99 -14.34
C ALA A 169 -6.95 -0.46 -14.91
N SER A 170 -6.79 -1.46 -14.05
CA SER A 170 -6.80 -2.88 -14.40
C SER A 170 -8.01 -3.60 -13.82
N ASP A 171 -8.50 -4.63 -14.51
CA ASP A 171 -9.58 -5.51 -14.01
C ASP A 171 -9.12 -6.33 -12.78
N ASP A 172 -7.80 -6.41 -12.55
CA ASP A 172 -7.18 -7.20 -11.50
C ASP A 172 -6.84 -6.41 -10.23
N GLY A 173 -6.72 -5.09 -10.26
CA GLY A 173 -6.44 -4.25 -9.10
C GLY A 173 -7.64 -4.09 -8.16
N THR A 174 -7.40 -3.97 -6.84
CA THR A 174 -8.45 -3.70 -5.83
C THR A 174 -9.01 -2.28 -5.95
N GLY A 175 -8.22 -1.35 -6.49
CA GLY A 175 -8.55 0.06 -6.62
C GLY A 175 -8.45 0.84 -5.29
N PHE A 176 -7.94 0.24 -4.23
CA PHE A 176 -7.82 0.89 -2.92
C PHE A 176 -6.40 1.28 -2.55
N GLY A 177 -5.37 0.68 -3.16
CA GLY A 177 -3.98 0.87 -2.77
C GLY A 177 -3.54 2.34 -2.70
N LEU A 178 -3.79 3.15 -3.74
CA LEU A 178 -3.44 4.57 -3.74
C LEU A 178 -4.33 5.42 -2.81
N ALA A 179 -5.58 5.03 -2.59
CA ALA A 179 -6.43 5.66 -1.59
C ALA A 179 -5.86 5.45 -0.17
N ILE A 180 -5.35 4.26 0.12
CA ILE A 180 -4.66 3.91 1.36
C ILE A 180 -3.37 4.73 1.51
N VAL A 181 -2.54 4.81 0.47
CA VAL A 181 -1.33 5.64 0.46
C VAL A 181 -1.64 7.08 0.85
N LYS A 182 -2.66 7.68 0.23
CA LYS A 182 -3.09 9.06 0.54
C LYS A 182 -3.62 9.20 1.97
N GLN A 183 -4.36 8.21 2.46
CA GLN A 183 -4.88 8.22 3.83
C GLN A 183 -3.74 8.11 4.85
N ILE A 184 -2.79 7.22 4.65
CA ILE A 184 -1.63 7.05 5.54
C ILE A 184 -0.77 8.30 5.55
N ALA A 185 -0.47 8.89 4.39
CA ALA A 185 0.26 10.15 4.29
C ALA A 185 -0.43 11.26 5.12
N ARG A 186 -1.75 11.44 4.95
CA ARG A 186 -2.54 12.41 5.72
C ARG A 186 -2.54 12.14 7.22
N ALA A 187 -2.58 10.87 7.63
CA ALA A 187 -2.56 10.52 9.04
C ALA A 187 -1.23 10.90 9.71
N MET A 188 -0.13 10.92 8.96
CA MET A 188 1.20 11.35 9.39
C MET A 188 1.48 12.84 9.12
N ASP A 189 0.46 13.62 8.75
CA ASP A 189 0.58 15.03 8.34
C ASP A 189 1.53 15.26 7.14
N TRP A 190 1.70 14.24 6.28
CA TRP A 190 2.47 14.34 5.03
C TRP A 190 1.59 14.77 3.87
N GLU A 191 2.19 15.46 2.91
CA GLU A 191 1.58 15.73 1.62
C GLU A 191 2.08 14.71 0.59
N VAL A 192 1.19 14.17 -0.24
CA VAL A 192 1.55 13.28 -1.35
C VAL A 192 1.17 13.92 -2.67
N THR A 193 2.13 14.00 -3.59
CA THR A 193 1.95 14.50 -4.95
C THR A 193 2.40 13.44 -5.95
N LEU A 194 1.63 13.29 -7.03
CA LEU A 194 1.95 12.39 -8.13
C LEU A 194 2.46 13.18 -9.33
N THR A 195 3.67 12.86 -9.75
CA THR A 195 4.36 13.47 -10.89
C THR A 195 4.85 12.41 -11.87
N THR A 196 5.51 12.81 -12.95
CA THR A 196 6.20 11.90 -13.86
C THR A 196 7.64 11.70 -13.39
N GLY A 197 8.07 10.46 -13.28
CA GLY A 197 9.47 10.12 -12.99
C GLY A 197 10.44 10.52 -14.10
N ALA A 198 11.71 10.62 -13.78
CA ALA A 198 12.76 10.94 -14.76
C ALA A 198 12.86 9.91 -15.90
N ALA A 199 12.45 8.67 -15.64
CA ALA A 199 12.42 7.59 -16.62
C ALA A 199 11.05 7.45 -17.33
N GLY A 200 10.06 8.30 -17.00
CA GLY A 200 8.73 8.32 -17.64
C GLY A 200 7.60 7.71 -16.83
N GLY A 201 7.90 6.87 -15.83
CA GLY A 201 6.92 6.20 -14.99
C GLY A 201 6.25 7.11 -13.94
N ALA A 202 5.52 6.53 -13.00
CA ALA A 202 4.89 7.26 -11.92
C ALA A 202 5.92 7.65 -10.84
N ARG A 203 5.76 8.85 -10.27
CA ARG A 203 6.59 9.33 -9.16
C ARG A 203 5.70 9.93 -8.08
N PHE A 204 5.71 9.31 -6.92
CA PHE A 204 5.01 9.74 -5.73
C PHE A 204 5.98 10.49 -4.82
N GLU A 205 5.74 11.76 -4.58
CA GLU A 205 6.55 12.63 -3.73
C GLU A 205 5.83 12.87 -2.42
N PHE A 206 6.52 12.55 -1.32
CA PHE A 206 6.05 12.77 0.05
C PHE A 206 6.83 13.91 0.66
N THR A 207 6.14 15.00 1.01
CA THR A 207 6.72 16.22 1.58
C THR A 207 6.14 16.49 2.97
N ASN A 208 6.70 17.46 3.69
CA ASN A 208 6.38 17.71 5.09
C ASN A 208 6.71 16.53 6.01
N VAL A 209 7.72 15.75 5.65
CA VAL A 209 8.16 14.57 6.41
C VAL A 209 9.14 15.00 7.49
N ALA A 210 8.75 14.84 8.75
CA ALA A 210 9.62 15.19 9.86
C ALA A 210 10.82 14.23 9.95
N THR A 211 12.01 14.77 10.19
CA THR A 211 13.21 14.00 10.51
C THR A 211 13.42 13.96 12.02
N PRO A 212 14.05 12.90 12.57
CA PRO A 212 14.46 12.90 13.96
C PRO A 212 15.39 14.07 14.24
N SER A 213 15.08 14.86 15.26
CA SER A 213 16.02 15.88 15.75
C SER A 213 17.24 15.17 16.32
N GLY A 214 18.43 15.49 15.80
CA GLY A 214 19.71 15.00 16.31
C GLY A 214 19.98 15.44 17.75
#